data_f5f3bca46466eab5e2b46f0f7272f38b
#
_entry.id   f5f3bca46466eab5e2b46f0f7272f38b
#
_cell.length_a   1.000
_cell.length_b   1.000
_cell.length_c   1.000
_cell.angle_alpha   90.00
_cell.angle_beta   90.00
_cell.angle_gamma   90.00
#
_symmetry.space_group_name_H-M   'P 1'
#
loop_
_entity.id
_entity.type
_entity.pdbx_description
1 polymer ?
#
loop_
_entity_poly.entity_id
_entity_poly.type
_entity_poly.pdbx_seq_one_letter_code
_entity_poly.pdbx_strand_id
1 'polypeptide(L)'
;MLDLERIREDFPILKNGLEGKPVIYFDNACMSLRPKQVMQAMNEYYEQYPACAGRSIHKLGKKATDKVAEARRTIAKFLGARKAEEVIFTRNATEAINLVAHSLYFKKGDIVITTDREHNSNLLPWQLLSKRVGVEHRIAYSNENMEFDLEKFANMMNERVKLVSVVHSSNLDGYALPAKEIIKIAHENGSLVMLDGAQSAPHKQVDVRKLDVDFFALSGHKMLGPSGTGALYGRYELLEKMEPFMIGGDTVQNTTYDSFVLLKPPEKFEAGLQNYAGSIGFAEAARYLEKVG
;
A
#
# COMPACT_ATOMS: atom_id res chain seq x y z
N MET A 1 8.54 13.63 26.02
CA MET A 1 7.30 14.35 25.68
C MET A 1 7.47 14.91 24.28
N LEU A 2 6.52 14.73 23.38
CA LEU A 2 6.57 15.29 22.01
C LEU A 2 6.54 16.82 22.07
N ASP A 3 7.47 17.47 21.37
CA ASP A 3 7.46 18.92 21.19
C ASP A 3 6.49 19.29 20.06
N LEU A 4 5.23 19.52 20.46
CA LEU A 4 4.14 19.78 19.51
C LEU A 4 4.32 21.09 18.73
N GLU A 5 4.89 22.13 19.35
CA GLU A 5 5.11 23.42 18.68
C GLU A 5 6.13 23.24 17.55
N ARG A 6 7.26 22.61 17.85
CA ARG A 6 8.28 22.30 16.87
C ARG A 6 7.77 21.40 15.74
N ILE A 7 6.93 20.39 16.05
CA ILE A 7 6.33 19.53 15.01
C ILE A 7 5.42 20.37 14.13
N ARG A 8 4.59 21.26 14.69
CA ARG A 8 3.67 22.12 13.91
C ARG A 8 4.40 23.05 12.96
N GLU A 9 5.62 23.51 13.30
CA GLU A 9 6.47 24.34 12.43
C GLU A 9 6.91 23.61 11.14
N ASP A 10 6.91 22.29 11.13
CA ASP A 10 7.20 21.49 9.95
C ASP A 10 6.09 21.51 8.90
N PHE A 11 4.88 21.95 9.26
CA PHE A 11 3.71 21.99 8.38
C PHE A 11 3.39 23.43 7.94
N PRO A 12 3.83 23.88 6.74
CA PRO A 12 3.69 25.27 6.31
C PRO A 12 2.27 25.79 6.34
N ILE A 13 1.27 24.97 6.02
CA ILE A 13 -0.13 25.37 6.03
C ILE A 13 -0.62 25.74 7.43
N LEU A 14 -0.09 25.12 8.48
CA LEU A 14 -0.45 25.46 9.87
C LEU A 14 0.20 26.79 10.30
N LYS A 15 1.36 27.14 9.73
CA LYS A 15 2.05 28.40 9.97
C LYS A 15 1.44 29.55 9.16
N ASN A 16 1.19 29.29 7.87
CA ASN A 16 0.72 30.33 6.94
C ASN A 16 -0.76 30.67 7.17
N GLY A 17 -1.54 29.72 7.69
CA GLY A 17 -2.98 29.89 7.83
C GLY A 17 -3.72 29.88 6.50
N LEU A 18 -5.02 30.15 6.58
CA LEU A 18 -5.90 30.33 5.43
C LEU A 18 -6.64 31.67 5.61
N GLU A 19 -6.55 32.56 4.63
CA GLU A 19 -7.18 33.92 4.69
C GLU A 19 -6.86 34.70 5.98
N GLY A 20 -5.61 34.58 6.45
CA GLY A 20 -5.13 35.25 7.66
C GLY A 20 -5.61 34.66 8.99
N LYS A 21 -6.24 33.47 8.94
CA LYS A 21 -6.71 32.75 10.13
C LYS A 21 -5.92 31.45 10.34
N PRO A 22 -5.70 31.02 11.61
CA PRO A 22 -5.13 29.70 11.89
C PRO A 22 -5.99 28.57 11.31
N VAL A 23 -5.33 27.55 10.74
CA VAL A 23 -6.02 26.37 10.24
C VAL A 23 -6.27 25.38 11.37
N ILE A 24 -7.52 24.96 11.50
CA ILE A 24 -7.93 23.81 12.32
C ILE A 24 -8.30 22.69 11.34
N TYR A 25 -7.54 21.57 11.37
CA TYR A 25 -7.67 20.51 10.38
C TYR A 25 -7.89 19.15 11.05
N PHE A 26 -9.05 18.54 10.82
CA PHE A 26 -9.44 17.23 11.36
C PHE A 26 -9.78 16.17 10.31
N ASP A 27 -9.50 16.43 9.03
CA ASP A 27 -9.81 15.51 7.93
C ASP A 27 -8.63 14.58 7.57
N ASN A 28 -7.85 14.14 8.57
CA ASN A 28 -6.69 13.28 8.33
C ASN A 28 -7.07 11.86 7.87
N ALA A 29 -8.29 11.41 8.11
CA ALA A 29 -8.79 10.13 7.60
C ALA A 29 -8.86 10.10 6.06
N CYS A 30 -9.12 11.26 5.44
CA CYS A 30 -9.07 11.44 3.99
C CYS A 30 -7.64 11.72 3.51
N MET A 31 -7.01 12.76 4.08
CA MET A 31 -5.68 13.23 3.66
C MET A 31 -4.95 13.88 4.83
N SER A 32 -3.72 13.47 5.11
CA SER A 32 -2.87 14.16 6.08
C SER A 32 -2.22 15.41 5.47
N LEU A 33 -1.81 16.38 6.30
CA LEU A 33 -1.00 17.52 5.86
C LEU A 33 0.42 17.08 5.50
N ARG A 34 1.18 17.92 4.79
CA ARG A 34 2.53 17.60 4.31
C ARG A 34 3.57 18.40 5.08
N PRO A 35 4.56 17.75 5.70
CA PRO A 35 5.69 18.45 6.29
C PRO A 35 6.64 18.99 5.21
N LYS A 36 7.32 20.08 5.49
CA LYS A 36 8.26 20.74 4.56
C LYS A 36 9.35 19.81 4.04
N GLN A 37 9.80 18.84 4.84
CA GLN A 37 10.84 17.88 4.47
C GLN A 37 10.40 17.01 3.27
N VAL A 38 9.15 16.59 3.24
CA VAL A 38 8.58 15.82 2.13
C VAL A 38 8.56 16.64 0.84
N MET A 39 8.11 17.91 0.93
CA MET A 39 8.09 18.81 -0.23
C MET A 39 9.50 19.12 -0.72
N GLN A 40 10.46 19.34 0.19
CA GLN A 40 11.86 19.56 -0.15
C GLN A 40 12.50 18.37 -0.87
N ALA A 41 12.23 17.14 -0.41
CA ALA A 41 12.74 15.93 -1.05
C ALA A 41 12.21 15.78 -2.48
N MET A 42 10.95 16.14 -2.73
CA MET A 42 10.37 16.16 -4.09
C MET A 42 11.00 17.25 -4.96
N ASN A 43 11.14 18.46 -4.43
CA ASN A 43 11.76 19.57 -5.14
C ASN A 43 13.21 19.28 -5.51
N GLU A 44 13.98 18.67 -4.59
CA GLU A 44 15.37 18.26 -4.86
C GLU A 44 15.48 17.37 -6.11
N TYR A 45 14.53 16.44 -6.30
CA TYR A 45 14.49 15.62 -7.53
C TYR A 45 14.37 16.49 -8.78
N TYR A 46 13.38 17.40 -8.82
CA TYR A 46 13.14 18.25 -10.00
C TYR A 46 14.25 19.28 -10.25
N GLU A 47 14.85 19.80 -9.20
CA GLU A 47 15.87 20.83 -9.30
C GLU A 47 17.27 20.27 -9.62
N GLN A 48 17.60 19.07 -9.11
CA GLN A 48 18.99 18.59 -9.15
C GLN A 48 19.22 17.37 -10.05
N TYR A 49 18.22 16.46 -10.18
CA TYR A 49 18.39 15.21 -10.96
C TYR A 49 17.08 14.73 -11.61
N PRO A 50 16.40 15.57 -12.43
CA PRO A 50 15.14 15.23 -13.09
C PRO A 50 15.39 14.30 -14.27
N ALA A 51 15.65 13.04 -14.01
CA ALA A 51 15.99 12.03 -15.00
C ALA A 51 15.27 10.71 -14.76
N CYS A 52 15.19 9.87 -15.81
CA CYS A 52 14.65 8.52 -15.69
C CYS A 52 15.53 7.64 -14.80
N ALA A 53 14.91 6.95 -13.86
CA ALA A 53 15.55 5.87 -13.11
C ALA A 53 15.58 4.57 -13.91
N GLY A 54 16.54 3.70 -13.60
CA GLY A 54 16.67 2.35 -14.14
C GLY A 54 17.42 2.27 -15.48
N ARG A 55 16.98 2.99 -16.50
CA ARG A 55 17.51 2.84 -17.88
C ARG A 55 18.59 3.85 -18.26
N SER A 56 18.64 5.00 -17.62
CA SER A 56 19.58 6.07 -17.99
C SER A 56 20.97 5.85 -17.37
N ILE A 57 21.98 5.78 -18.22
CA ILE A 57 23.38 5.51 -17.81
C ILE A 57 24.18 6.78 -17.45
N HIS A 58 23.64 7.97 -17.73
CA HIS A 58 24.30 9.24 -17.39
C HIS A 58 24.15 9.58 -15.89
N LYS A 59 24.97 10.52 -15.39
CA LYS A 59 25.08 10.85 -13.95
C LYS A 59 23.74 11.18 -13.28
N LEU A 60 22.85 11.94 -13.94
CA LEU A 60 21.54 12.29 -13.39
C LEU A 60 20.63 11.07 -13.28
N GLY A 61 20.62 10.21 -14.33
CA GLY A 61 19.84 8.97 -14.32
C GLY A 61 20.31 7.99 -13.25
N LYS A 62 21.64 7.88 -13.05
CA LYS A 62 22.19 7.08 -11.96
C LYS A 62 21.75 7.62 -10.60
N LYS A 63 21.84 8.95 -10.36
CA LYS A 63 21.39 9.57 -9.11
C LYS A 63 19.88 9.32 -8.87
N ALA A 64 19.05 9.46 -9.91
CA ALA A 64 17.61 9.15 -9.82
C ALA A 64 17.36 7.68 -9.47
N THR A 65 18.08 6.75 -10.11
CA THR A 65 17.99 5.31 -9.82
C THR A 65 18.36 4.99 -8.38
N ASP A 66 19.49 5.52 -7.90
CA ASP A 66 19.96 5.30 -6.53
C ASP A 66 18.95 5.84 -5.50
N LYS A 67 18.34 7.02 -5.76
CA LYS A 67 17.33 7.64 -4.89
C LYS A 67 16.00 6.88 -4.86
N VAL A 68 15.52 6.40 -5.99
CA VAL A 68 14.30 5.58 -6.05
C VAL A 68 14.51 4.23 -5.36
N ALA A 69 15.67 3.60 -5.57
CA ALA A 69 16.03 2.37 -4.87
C ALA A 69 16.15 2.58 -3.36
N GLU A 70 16.73 3.71 -2.91
CA GLU A 70 16.75 4.11 -1.50
C GLU A 70 15.33 4.29 -0.95
N ALA A 71 14.45 4.97 -1.70
CA ALA A 71 13.06 5.16 -1.31
C ALA A 71 12.34 3.82 -1.08
N ARG A 72 12.51 2.86 -1.97
CA ARG A 72 11.93 1.52 -1.83
C ARG A 72 12.46 0.79 -0.60
N ARG A 73 13.78 0.82 -0.36
CA ARG A 73 14.37 0.25 0.86
C ARG A 73 13.82 0.91 2.12
N THR A 74 13.56 2.21 2.09
CA THR A 74 12.99 2.94 3.24
C THR A 74 11.56 2.46 3.53
N ILE A 75 10.71 2.34 2.52
CA ILE A 75 9.34 1.83 2.71
C ILE A 75 9.36 0.36 3.15
N ALA A 76 10.24 -0.46 2.57
CA ALA A 76 10.40 -1.85 2.99
C ALA A 76 10.80 -1.96 4.48
N LYS A 77 11.76 -1.15 4.91
CA LYS A 77 12.18 -1.07 6.32
C LYS A 77 11.03 -0.60 7.23
N PHE A 78 10.31 0.45 6.83
CA PHE A 78 9.17 1.00 7.57
C PHE A 78 8.07 -0.05 7.83
N LEU A 79 7.85 -0.95 6.87
CA LEU A 79 6.91 -2.06 6.98
C LEU A 79 7.50 -3.32 7.62
N GLY A 80 8.79 -3.37 7.91
CA GLY A 80 9.45 -4.58 8.39
C GLY A 80 9.56 -5.69 7.34
N ALA A 81 9.52 -5.38 6.05
CA ALA A 81 9.72 -6.34 4.96
C ALA A 81 11.13 -6.95 4.97
N ARG A 82 11.30 -8.14 4.38
CA ARG A 82 12.61 -8.83 4.32
C ARG A 82 13.55 -8.17 3.34
N LYS A 83 13.01 -7.70 2.20
CA LYS A 83 13.77 -7.09 1.12
C LYS A 83 12.92 -6.06 0.37
N ALA A 84 13.59 -5.16 -0.33
CA ALA A 84 12.95 -4.06 -1.04
C ALA A 84 12.03 -4.55 -2.18
N GLU A 85 12.36 -5.68 -2.79
CA GLU A 85 11.62 -6.29 -3.89
C GLU A 85 10.23 -6.81 -3.49
N GLU A 86 9.91 -6.83 -2.20
CA GLU A 86 8.58 -7.12 -1.66
C GLU A 86 7.66 -5.88 -1.68
N VAL A 87 8.18 -4.70 -2.10
CA VAL A 87 7.42 -3.45 -2.13
C VAL A 87 7.26 -2.99 -3.58
N ILE A 88 6.02 -2.85 -4.03
CA ILE A 88 5.63 -2.29 -5.33
C ILE A 88 5.08 -0.90 -5.09
N PHE A 89 5.59 0.11 -5.78
CA PHE A 89 5.02 1.45 -5.74
C PHE A 89 3.71 1.50 -6.52
N THR A 90 2.70 2.13 -5.91
CA THR A 90 1.37 2.33 -6.49
C THR A 90 0.95 3.79 -6.29
N ARG A 91 -0.16 4.19 -6.89
CA ARG A 91 -0.73 5.54 -6.67
C ARG A 91 -1.42 5.68 -5.31
N ASN A 92 -1.88 4.60 -4.74
CA ASN A 92 -2.58 4.54 -3.44
C ASN A 92 -2.92 3.09 -3.09
N ALA A 93 -3.51 2.86 -1.91
CA ALA A 93 -3.99 1.55 -1.49
C ALA A 93 -5.06 0.97 -2.44
N THR A 94 -5.90 1.80 -3.05
CA THR A 94 -6.90 1.33 -4.02
C THR A 94 -6.24 0.62 -5.21
N GLU A 95 -5.19 1.20 -5.78
CA GLU A 95 -4.44 0.54 -6.85
C GLU A 95 -3.74 -0.72 -6.36
N ALA A 96 -3.14 -0.69 -5.17
CA ALA A 96 -2.50 -1.85 -4.55
C ALA A 96 -3.48 -3.03 -4.39
N ILE A 97 -4.71 -2.77 -3.93
CA ILE A 97 -5.76 -3.79 -3.79
C ILE A 97 -6.22 -4.31 -5.15
N ASN A 98 -6.43 -3.40 -6.12
CA ASN A 98 -6.77 -3.80 -7.49
C ASN A 98 -5.65 -4.62 -8.15
N LEU A 99 -4.38 -4.29 -7.88
CA LEU A 99 -3.25 -5.08 -8.36
C LEU A 99 -3.39 -6.53 -7.87
N VAL A 100 -3.63 -6.76 -6.60
CA VAL A 100 -3.85 -8.12 -6.06
C VAL A 100 -5.09 -8.77 -6.70
N ALA A 101 -6.21 -8.05 -6.79
CA ALA A 101 -7.45 -8.58 -7.34
C ALA A 101 -7.33 -9.02 -8.81
N HIS A 102 -6.49 -8.35 -9.60
CA HIS A 102 -6.32 -8.63 -11.03
C HIS A 102 -5.10 -9.50 -11.35
N SER A 103 -4.17 -9.65 -10.41
CA SER A 103 -2.91 -10.38 -10.61
C SER A 103 -2.88 -11.76 -9.96
N LEU A 104 -3.71 -12.00 -8.95
CA LEU A 104 -3.93 -13.36 -8.42
C LEU A 104 -4.83 -14.14 -9.37
N TYR A 105 -4.49 -15.42 -9.54
CA TYR A 105 -5.33 -16.33 -10.31
C TYR A 105 -6.56 -16.73 -9.50
N PHE A 106 -7.74 -16.38 -9.97
CA PHE A 106 -9.03 -16.78 -9.46
C PHE A 106 -9.82 -17.58 -10.49
N LYS A 107 -10.58 -18.56 -10.04
CA LYS A 107 -11.51 -19.34 -10.85
C LYS A 107 -12.94 -19.19 -10.29
N LYS A 108 -13.93 -19.55 -11.13
CA LYS A 108 -15.34 -19.57 -10.71
C LYS A 108 -15.50 -20.48 -9.49
N GLY A 109 -16.16 -19.98 -8.46
CA GLY A 109 -16.43 -20.68 -7.21
C GLY A 109 -15.36 -20.52 -6.13
N ASP A 110 -14.18 -19.90 -6.43
CA ASP A 110 -13.30 -19.43 -5.38
C ASP A 110 -14.01 -18.38 -4.52
N ILE A 111 -13.66 -18.28 -3.25
CA ILE A 111 -14.27 -17.36 -2.30
C ILE A 111 -13.26 -16.28 -1.90
N VAL A 112 -13.73 -15.03 -1.86
CA VAL A 112 -13.04 -13.92 -1.19
C VAL A 112 -13.89 -13.46 -0.01
N ILE A 113 -13.30 -13.37 1.17
CA ILE A 113 -13.96 -12.87 2.39
C ILE A 113 -13.45 -11.47 2.69
N THR A 114 -14.39 -10.53 2.92
CA THR A 114 -14.14 -9.19 3.46
C THR A 114 -14.96 -8.98 4.73
N THR A 115 -14.88 -7.78 5.34
CA THR A 115 -15.73 -7.43 6.49
C THR A 115 -16.79 -6.38 6.10
N ASP A 116 -17.72 -6.12 7.00
CA ASP A 116 -18.69 -5.03 6.91
C ASP A 116 -18.10 -3.65 7.23
N ARG A 117 -16.78 -3.57 7.53
CA ARG A 117 -16.05 -2.33 7.86
C ARG A 117 -15.12 -1.85 6.75
N GLU A 118 -15.20 -2.47 5.57
CA GLU A 118 -14.29 -2.16 4.49
C GLU A 118 -14.58 -0.79 3.86
N HIS A 119 -13.51 -0.07 3.57
CA HIS A 119 -13.60 1.04 2.63
C HIS A 119 -13.93 0.53 1.22
N ASN A 120 -14.61 1.33 0.40
CA ASN A 120 -14.95 0.97 -0.98
C ASN A 120 -13.75 0.47 -1.79
N SER A 121 -12.54 0.94 -1.49
CA SER A 121 -11.31 0.47 -2.13
C SER A 121 -11.03 -1.01 -1.91
N ASN A 122 -11.47 -1.57 -0.78
CA ASN A 122 -11.31 -2.99 -0.45
C ASN A 122 -12.63 -3.79 -0.53
N LEU A 123 -13.68 -3.20 -1.03
CA LEU A 123 -14.98 -3.84 -1.27
C LEU A 123 -15.26 -4.04 -2.77
N LEU A 124 -15.16 -2.95 -3.54
CA LEU A 124 -15.59 -2.95 -4.95
C LEU A 124 -14.75 -3.83 -5.87
N PRO A 125 -13.41 -3.97 -5.72
CA PRO A 125 -12.62 -4.88 -6.56
C PRO A 125 -13.12 -6.32 -6.50
N TRP A 126 -13.50 -6.81 -5.31
CA TRP A 126 -13.99 -8.16 -5.10
C TRP A 126 -15.39 -8.37 -5.66
N GLN A 127 -16.27 -7.37 -5.54
CA GLN A 127 -17.59 -7.38 -6.20
C GLN A 127 -17.46 -7.40 -7.73
N LEU A 128 -16.49 -6.66 -8.29
CA LEU A 128 -16.22 -6.67 -9.72
C LEU A 128 -15.66 -8.02 -10.17
N LEU A 129 -14.76 -8.61 -9.38
CA LEU A 129 -14.20 -9.94 -9.64
C LEU A 129 -15.31 -11.02 -9.61
N SER A 130 -16.24 -10.92 -8.66
CA SER A 130 -17.45 -11.76 -8.61
C SER A 130 -18.24 -11.72 -9.91
N LYS A 131 -18.48 -10.52 -10.45
CA LYS A 131 -19.22 -10.34 -11.72
C LYS A 131 -18.47 -10.85 -12.95
N ARG A 132 -17.12 -10.71 -12.98
CA ARG A 132 -16.32 -11.03 -14.15
C ARG A 132 -15.88 -12.49 -14.22
N VAL A 133 -15.54 -13.07 -13.07
CA VAL A 133 -14.93 -14.40 -12.97
C VAL A 133 -15.87 -15.41 -12.33
N GLY A 134 -16.88 -14.95 -11.58
CA GLY A 134 -17.76 -15.82 -10.81
C GLY A 134 -17.18 -16.25 -9.46
N VAL A 135 -16.28 -15.44 -8.91
CA VAL A 135 -15.80 -15.57 -7.52
C VAL A 135 -16.99 -15.26 -6.58
N GLU A 136 -17.12 -16.00 -5.53
CA GLU A 136 -18.09 -15.76 -4.46
C GLU A 136 -17.52 -14.76 -3.47
N HIS A 137 -18.12 -13.57 -3.38
CA HIS A 137 -17.72 -12.58 -2.39
C HIS A 137 -18.58 -12.71 -1.14
N ARG A 138 -17.99 -12.96 0.01
CA ARG A 138 -18.65 -13.10 1.31
C ARG A 138 -18.24 -12.00 2.26
N ILE A 139 -19.14 -11.61 3.16
CA ILE A 139 -18.90 -10.58 4.17
C ILE A 139 -18.95 -11.23 5.55
N ALA A 140 -17.87 -11.10 6.31
CA ALA A 140 -17.84 -11.43 7.73
C ALA A 140 -18.40 -10.24 8.51
N TYR A 141 -19.66 -10.35 8.95
CA TYR A 141 -20.35 -9.30 9.67
C TYR A 141 -19.92 -9.23 11.12
N SER A 142 -19.82 -8.00 11.64
CA SER A 142 -19.67 -7.71 13.06
C SER A 142 -20.83 -8.30 13.87
N ASN A 143 -20.60 -8.55 15.17
CA ASN A 143 -21.64 -8.95 16.10
C ASN A 143 -22.55 -7.75 16.50
N GLU A 144 -23.52 -7.97 17.35
CA GLU A 144 -24.47 -6.94 17.82
C GLU A 144 -23.78 -5.78 18.58
N ASN A 145 -22.59 -6.03 19.14
CA ASN A 145 -21.77 -5.02 19.80
C ASN A 145 -20.84 -4.27 18.83
N MET A 146 -20.99 -4.48 17.53
CA MET A 146 -20.11 -3.93 16.49
C MET A 146 -18.65 -4.40 16.62
N GLU A 147 -18.40 -5.59 17.15
CA GLU A 147 -17.09 -6.22 17.26
C GLU A 147 -16.94 -7.33 16.20
N PHE A 148 -15.70 -7.59 15.76
CA PHE A 148 -15.43 -8.67 14.83
C PHE A 148 -15.60 -10.03 15.54
N ASP A 149 -16.43 -10.90 14.93
CA ASP A 149 -16.76 -12.22 15.48
C ASP A 149 -15.82 -13.28 14.88
N LEU A 150 -14.75 -13.60 15.62
CA LEU A 150 -13.75 -14.58 15.18
C LEU A 150 -14.32 -16.00 15.02
N GLU A 151 -15.31 -16.40 15.81
CA GLU A 151 -15.92 -17.72 15.73
C GLU A 151 -16.76 -17.85 14.45
N LYS A 152 -17.60 -16.85 14.17
CA LYS A 152 -18.34 -16.80 12.91
C LYS A 152 -17.39 -16.75 11.70
N PHE A 153 -16.33 -15.95 11.77
CA PHE A 153 -15.32 -15.90 10.71
C PHE A 153 -14.68 -17.27 10.49
N ALA A 154 -14.25 -17.95 11.57
CA ALA A 154 -13.67 -19.30 11.45
C ALA A 154 -14.63 -20.29 10.80
N ASN A 155 -15.93 -20.23 11.11
CA ASN A 155 -16.97 -21.06 10.52
C ASN A 155 -17.23 -20.76 9.02
N MET A 156 -16.80 -19.59 8.51
CA MET A 156 -16.87 -19.26 7.07
C MET A 156 -15.73 -19.88 6.26
N MET A 157 -14.65 -20.30 6.93
CA MET A 157 -13.45 -20.82 6.25
C MET A 157 -13.69 -22.23 5.71
N ASN A 158 -13.18 -22.48 4.51
CA ASN A 158 -13.17 -23.77 3.83
C ASN A 158 -12.14 -23.73 2.67
N GLU A 159 -11.92 -24.86 2.02
CA GLU A 159 -10.94 -25.07 0.93
C GLU A 159 -11.13 -24.15 -0.30
N ARG A 160 -12.34 -23.57 -0.50
CA ARG A 160 -12.61 -22.63 -1.58
C ARG A 160 -12.25 -21.19 -1.24
N VAL A 161 -11.96 -20.87 0.02
CA VAL A 161 -11.55 -19.52 0.40
C VAL A 161 -10.13 -19.29 -0.10
N LYS A 162 -10.01 -18.45 -1.12
CA LYS A 162 -8.75 -18.12 -1.77
C LYS A 162 -8.02 -16.97 -1.09
N LEU A 163 -8.80 -15.98 -0.64
CA LEU A 163 -8.28 -14.75 -0.06
C LEU A 163 -9.22 -14.22 1.03
N VAL A 164 -8.63 -13.77 2.12
CA VAL A 164 -9.26 -12.92 3.13
C VAL A 164 -8.69 -11.52 2.97
N SER A 165 -9.50 -10.54 2.55
CA SER A 165 -9.07 -9.16 2.32
C SER A 165 -9.81 -8.23 3.28
N VAL A 166 -9.11 -7.75 4.31
CA VAL A 166 -9.76 -7.03 5.41
C VAL A 166 -9.01 -5.76 5.80
N VAL A 167 -9.76 -4.77 6.29
CA VAL A 167 -9.18 -3.55 6.83
C VAL A 167 -8.36 -3.86 8.09
N HIS A 168 -7.18 -3.26 8.23
CA HIS A 168 -6.38 -3.42 9.44
C HIS A 168 -6.82 -2.46 10.57
N SER A 169 -7.22 -1.24 10.18
CA SER A 169 -7.91 -0.28 11.06
C SER A 169 -8.91 0.50 10.24
N SER A 170 -10.14 0.58 10.72
CA SER A 170 -11.26 1.25 10.05
C SER A 170 -11.05 2.77 9.98
N ASN A 171 -11.40 3.37 8.86
CA ASN A 171 -11.41 4.82 8.67
C ASN A 171 -12.65 5.49 9.29
N LEU A 172 -13.65 4.72 9.68
CA LEU A 172 -14.91 5.23 10.23
C LEU A 172 -14.81 5.50 11.72
N ASP A 173 -14.28 4.55 12.47
CA ASP A 173 -14.29 4.55 13.95
C ASP A 173 -12.92 4.21 14.56
N GLY A 174 -11.91 3.93 13.73
CA GLY A 174 -10.58 3.55 14.20
C GLY A 174 -10.48 2.12 14.76
N TYR A 175 -11.57 1.35 14.71
CA TYR A 175 -11.56 -0.04 15.18
C TYR A 175 -10.48 -0.85 14.46
N ALA A 176 -9.68 -1.57 15.24
CA ALA A 176 -8.64 -2.44 14.71
C ALA A 176 -9.10 -3.90 14.77
N LEU A 177 -9.09 -4.55 13.60
CA LEU A 177 -9.39 -5.98 13.54
C LEU A 177 -8.29 -6.82 14.22
N PRO A 178 -8.63 -7.98 14.79
CA PRO A 178 -7.68 -8.94 15.35
C PRO A 178 -6.89 -9.64 14.22
N ALA A 179 -6.00 -8.88 13.56
CA ALA A 179 -5.35 -9.29 12.33
C ALA A 179 -4.52 -10.58 12.48
N LYS A 180 -3.83 -10.77 13.61
CA LYS A 180 -3.03 -11.97 13.85
C LYS A 180 -3.88 -13.24 13.91
N GLU A 181 -5.01 -13.16 14.59
CA GLU A 181 -5.97 -14.25 14.74
C GLU A 181 -6.62 -14.58 13.38
N ILE A 182 -7.01 -13.55 12.62
CA ILE A 182 -7.57 -13.69 11.27
C ILE A 182 -6.55 -14.36 10.35
N ILE A 183 -5.30 -13.89 10.34
CA ILE A 183 -4.22 -14.45 9.51
C ILE A 183 -3.98 -15.93 9.87
N LYS A 184 -3.89 -16.21 11.16
CA LYS A 184 -3.69 -17.59 11.63
C LYS A 184 -4.80 -18.52 11.13
N ILE A 185 -6.06 -18.16 11.35
CA ILE A 185 -7.22 -18.95 10.92
C ILE A 185 -7.23 -19.13 9.40
N ALA A 186 -6.94 -18.06 8.64
CA ALA A 186 -6.91 -18.11 7.19
C ALA A 186 -5.79 -19.04 6.68
N HIS A 187 -4.59 -18.94 7.22
CA HIS A 187 -3.45 -19.77 6.82
C HIS A 187 -3.65 -21.24 7.19
N GLU A 188 -4.26 -21.55 8.33
CA GLU A 188 -4.62 -22.94 8.72
C GLU A 188 -5.59 -23.59 7.72
N ASN A 189 -6.34 -22.76 6.95
CA ASN A 189 -7.24 -23.21 5.88
C ASN A 189 -6.64 -23.05 4.46
N GLY A 190 -5.35 -22.71 4.34
CA GLY A 190 -4.66 -22.55 3.06
C GLY A 190 -5.02 -21.28 2.28
N SER A 191 -5.68 -20.30 2.93
CA SER A 191 -6.11 -19.03 2.34
C SER A 191 -5.04 -17.96 2.51
N LEU A 192 -4.89 -17.08 1.51
CA LEU A 192 -4.04 -15.88 1.60
C LEU A 192 -4.75 -14.77 2.37
N VAL A 193 -3.96 -13.84 2.95
CA VAL A 193 -4.50 -12.68 3.64
C VAL A 193 -3.92 -11.39 3.08
N MET A 194 -4.80 -10.44 2.79
CA MET A 194 -4.48 -9.06 2.45
C MET A 194 -5.04 -8.12 3.51
N LEU A 195 -4.20 -7.21 4.01
CA LEU A 195 -4.62 -6.14 4.91
C LEU A 195 -4.67 -4.79 4.17
N ASP A 196 -5.81 -4.10 4.22
CA ASP A 196 -5.87 -2.68 3.91
C ASP A 196 -5.31 -1.89 5.09
N GLY A 197 -4.06 -1.47 4.93
CA GLY A 197 -3.30 -0.72 5.92
C GLY A 197 -3.38 0.79 5.77
N ALA A 198 -4.28 1.32 4.93
CA ALA A 198 -4.35 2.75 4.63
C ALA A 198 -4.47 3.64 5.87
N GLN A 199 -5.17 3.18 6.91
CA GLN A 199 -5.29 3.90 8.18
C GLN A 199 -4.32 3.40 9.26
N SER A 200 -3.88 2.16 9.20
CA SER A 200 -2.97 1.64 10.23
C SER A 200 -1.51 2.03 10.00
N ALA A 201 -1.04 2.07 8.75
CA ALA A 201 0.34 2.43 8.44
C ALA A 201 0.79 3.80 8.99
N PRO A 202 -0.04 4.87 8.94
CA PRO A 202 0.33 6.16 9.52
C PRO A 202 0.27 6.23 11.06
N HIS A 203 -0.48 5.33 11.72
CA HIS A 203 -0.84 5.47 13.14
C HIS A 203 -0.28 4.38 14.04
N LYS A 204 0.25 3.29 13.46
CA LYS A 204 0.77 2.14 14.22
C LYS A 204 2.08 1.68 13.60
N GLN A 205 2.97 1.18 14.43
CA GLN A 205 4.11 0.43 13.92
C GLN A 205 3.61 -0.90 13.33
N VAL A 206 3.78 -1.05 12.02
CA VAL A 206 3.45 -2.28 11.29
C VAL A 206 4.72 -3.06 11.03
N ASP A 207 4.72 -4.36 11.35
CA ASP A 207 5.76 -5.31 10.95
C ASP A 207 5.07 -6.48 10.23
N VAL A 208 5.12 -6.44 8.90
CA VAL A 208 4.43 -7.42 8.04
C VAL A 208 4.92 -8.85 8.25
N ARG A 209 6.18 -9.03 8.67
CA ARG A 209 6.73 -10.36 8.99
C ARG A 209 6.21 -10.90 10.31
N LYS A 210 6.12 -10.04 11.34
CA LYS A 210 5.56 -10.43 12.64
C LYS A 210 4.06 -10.69 12.57
N LEU A 211 3.35 -9.99 11.67
CA LEU A 211 1.95 -10.25 11.35
C LEU A 211 1.80 -11.54 10.54
N ASP A 212 2.82 -11.93 9.80
CA ASP A 212 2.80 -13.04 8.86
C ASP A 212 1.80 -12.86 7.71
N VAL A 213 1.52 -11.60 7.33
CA VAL A 213 0.57 -11.26 6.27
C VAL A 213 1.16 -11.51 4.88
N ASP A 214 0.31 -11.86 3.92
CA ASP A 214 0.71 -12.11 2.54
C ASP A 214 0.80 -10.83 1.71
N PHE A 215 -0.18 -9.91 1.90
CA PHE A 215 -0.25 -8.61 1.23
C PHE A 215 -0.65 -7.51 2.20
N PHE A 216 -0.06 -6.32 2.01
CA PHE A 216 -0.39 -5.13 2.79
C PHE A 216 -0.42 -3.90 1.90
N ALA A 217 -1.57 -3.21 1.82
CA ALA A 217 -1.75 -2.02 1.00
C ALA A 217 -1.71 -0.74 1.84
N LEU A 218 -1.06 0.32 1.33
CA LEU A 218 -1.00 1.61 2.01
C LEU A 218 -1.02 2.79 1.04
N SER A 219 -1.42 3.96 1.58
CA SER A 219 -1.54 5.22 0.83
C SER A 219 -0.63 6.29 1.43
N GLY A 220 0.26 6.86 0.62
CA GLY A 220 1.18 7.90 1.05
C GLY A 220 0.48 9.17 1.53
N HIS A 221 -0.60 9.59 0.85
CA HIS A 221 -1.36 10.79 1.20
C HIS A 221 -2.03 10.75 2.59
N LYS A 222 -2.13 9.59 3.23
CA LYS A 222 -2.65 9.42 4.59
C LYS A 222 -1.54 9.37 5.65
N MET A 223 -0.28 9.19 5.23
CA MET A 223 0.90 9.11 6.10
C MET A 223 1.90 10.22 5.80
N LEU A 224 1.44 11.46 5.68
CA LEU A 224 2.22 12.69 5.45
C LEU A 224 2.92 12.74 4.07
N GLY A 225 2.74 11.72 3.24
CA GLY A 225 3.36 11.57 1.94
C GLY A 225 2.59 12.28 0.82
N PRO A 226 3.17 12.38 -0.38
CA PRO A 226 2.55 13.04 -1.53
C PRO A 226 1.27 12.35 -1.98
N SER A 227 0.35 13.11 -2.59
CA SER A 227 -0.80 12.55 -3.32
C SER A 227 -0.32 11.75 -4.52
N GLY A 228 -1.06 10.71 -4.90
CA GLY A 228 -0.67 9.83 -5.99
C GLY A 228 0.54 8.96 -5.68
N THR A 229 0.73 8.63 -4.40
CA THR A 229 1.73 7.66 -3.92
C THR A 229 1.12 6.68 -2.94
N GLY A 230 1.59 5.46 -2.98
CA GLY A 230 1.23 4.36 -2.12
C GLY A 230 2.16 3.18 -2.37
N ALA A 231 1.89 2.07 -1.72
CA ALA A 231 2.63 0.84 -1.96
C ALA A 231 1.76 -0.39 -1.69
N LEU A 232 2.12 -1.48 -2.36
CA LEU A 232 1.76 -2.83 -2.01
C LEU A 232 3.01 -3.53 -1.47
N TYR A 233 2.93 -4.03 -0.25
CA TYR A 233 3.79 -5.12 0.20
C TYR A 233 3.17 -6.44 -0.23
N GLY A 234 3.99 -7.35 -0.74
CA GLY A 234 3.60 -8.74 -0.98
C GLY A 234 4.77 -9.68 -0.71
N ARG A 235 4.51 -10.88 -0.23
CA ARG A 235 5.56 -11.91 -0.11
C ARG A 235 6.16 -12.15 -1.49
N TYR A 236 7.49 -12.15 -1.58
CA TYR A 236 8.19 -12.21 -2.85
C TYR A 236 7.78 -13.41 -3.71
N GLU A 237 7.65 -14.57 -3.09
CA GLU A 237 7.24 -15.81 -3.76
C GLU A 237 5.82 -15.78 -4.34
N LEU A 238 4.94 -14.97 -3.76
CA LEU A 238 3.61 -14.69 -4.32
C LEU A 238 3.70 -13.70 -5.47
N LEU A 239 4.42 -12.59 -5.26
CA LEU A 239 4.65 -11.59 -6.30
C LEU A 239 5.32 -12.20 -7.55
N GLU A 240 6.25 -13.13 -7.37
CA GLU A 240 6.93 -13.79 -8.48
C GLU A 240 5.97 -14.62 -9.35
N LYS A 241 4.95 -15.23 -8.74
CA LYS A 241 3.93 -16.05 -9.42
C LYS A 241 2.76 -15.26 -10.00
N MET A 242 2.51 -14.03 -9.50
CA MET A 242 1.41 -13.19 -9.95
C MET A 242 1.69 -12.63 -11.34
N GLU A 243 0.65 -12.54 -12.18
CA GLU A 243 0.68 -11.87 -13.48
C GLU A 243 0.39 -10.38 -13.31
N PRO A 244 1.16 -9.45 -13.91
CA PRO A 244 0.85 -8.04 -13.80
C PRO A 244 -0.43 -7.69 -14.57
N PHE A 245 -1.33 -6.91 -13.95
CA PHE A 245 -2.56 -6.46 -14.62
C PHE A 245 -2.31 -5.33 -15.65
N MET A 246 -1.16 -4.66 -15.55
CA MET A 246 -0.73 -3.59 -16.46
C MET A 246 0.71 -3.84 -16.87
N ILE A 247 0.94 -3.92 -18.18
CA ILE A 247 2.26 -4.16 -18.77
C ILE A 247 2.59 -3.07 -19.80
N GLY A 248 3.88 -2.82 -20.01
CA GLY A 248 4.35 -1.82 -20.98
C GLY A 248 5.82 -1.52 -20.79
N GLY A 249 6.23 -0.29 -21.08
CA GLY A 249 7.59 0.17 -20.80
C GLY A 249 7.99 -0.09 -19.36
N ASP A 250 9.24 -0.37 -19.12
CA ASP A 250 9.88 -0.68 -17.83
C ASP A 250 9.49 -2.01 -17.16
N THR A 251 8.51 -2.78 -17.70
CA THR A 251 8.12 -4.09 -17.15
C THR A 251 8.78 -5.29 -17.81
N VAL A 252 9.49 -5.08 -18.92
CA VAL A 252 10.04 -6.16 -19.76
C VAL A 252 11.56 -6.16 -19.76
N GLN A 253 12.14 -7.37 -19.69
CA GLN A 253 13.55 -7.60 -19.89
C GLN A 253 13.90 -7.59 -21.38
N ASN A 254 13.03 -8.20 -22.19
CA ASN A 254 13.16 -8.29 -23.65
C ASN A 254 11.78 -8.34 -24.30
N THR A 255 11.70 -7.87 -25.54
CA THR A 255 10.48 -7.92 -26.36
C THR A 255 10.81 -8.07 -27.83
N THR A 256 9.98 -8.81 -28.57
CA THR A 256 9.94 -8.89 -30.02
C THR A 256 8.54 -8.47 -30.48
N TYR A 257 8.24 -8.54 -31.77
CA TYR A 257 6.89 -8.28 -32.28
C TYR A 257 5.87 -9.34 -31.81
N ASP A 258 6.33 -10.56 -31.50
CA ASP A 258 5.45 -11.71 -31.22
C ASP A 258 5.57 -12.21 -29.77
N SER A 259 6.52 -11.71 -28.97
CA SER A 259 6.78 -12.21 -27.62
C SER A 259 7.43 -11.18 -26.71
N PHE A 260 7.32 -11.41 -25.40
CA PHE A 260 8.02 -10.62 -24.40
C PHE A 260 8.45 -11.49 -23.22
N VAL A 261 9.45 -11.02 -22.48
CA VAL A 261 9.89 -11.59 -21.20
C VAL A 261 9.78 -10.51 -20.16
N LEU A 262 8.97 -10.76 -19.11
CA LEU A 262 8.80 -9.82 -18.01
C LEU A 262 10.06 -9.77 -17.13
N LEU A 263 10.27 -8.61 -16.52
CA LEU A 263 11.19 -8.45 -15.40
C LEU A 263 10.66 -9.20 -14.17
N LYS A 264 11.48 -9.28 -13.14
CA LYS A 264 11.07 -9.79 -11.82
C LYS A 264 10.35 -8.70 -11.00
N PRO A 265 9.66 -9.07 -9.89
CA PRO A 265 9.20 -8.07 -8.95
C PRO A 265 10.36 -7.23 -8.39
N PRO A 266 10.14 -5.92 -8.18
CA PRO A 266 8.87 -5.20 -8.31
C PRO A 266 8.61 -4.67 -9.72
N GLU A 267 9.63 -4.58 -10.59
CA GLU A 267 9.60 -3.87 -11.87
C GLU A 267 8.49 -4.38 -12.79
N LYS A 268 8.20 -5.68 -12.82
CA LYS A 268 7.13 -6.21 -13.68
C LYS A 268 5.73 -5.62 -13.39
N PHE A 269 5.53 -5.00 -12.22
CA PHE A 269 4.26 -4.39 -11.83
C PHE A 269 4.23 -2.86 -11.98
N GLU A 270 5.37 -2.24 -12.30
CA GLU A 270 5.54 -0.79 -12.35
C GLU A 270 5.67 -0.31 -13.80
N ALA A 271 4.58 -0.43 -14.57
CA ALA A 271 4.57 -0.10 -16.00
C ALA A 271 4.66 1.40 -16.26
N GLY A 272 5.47 1.77 -17.25
CA GLY A 272 5.68 3.15 -17.68
C GLY A 272 6.55 3.98 -16.74
N LEU A 273 6.67 5.27 -17.03
CA LEU A 273 7.46 6.18 -16.21
C LEU A 273 6.80 6.36 -14.85
N GLN A 274 7.53 6.02 -13.79
CA GLN A 274 7.03 6.06 -12.44
C GLN A 274 7.09 7.48 -11.83
N ASN A 275 6.31 7.72 -10.78
CA ASN A 275 6.33 8.97 -10.02
C ASN A 275 7.57 9.03 -9.10
N TYR A 276 8.75 9.25 -9.67
CA TYR A 276 10.02 9.23 -8.92
C TYR A 276 10.06 10.26 -7.79
N ALA A 277 9.65 11.51 -8.08
CA ALA A 277 9.58 12.56 -7.07
C ALA A 277 8.63 12.17 -5.92
N GLY A 278 7.47 11.63 -6.28
CA GLY A 278 6.50 11.16 -5.30
C GLY A 278 7.02 10.00 -4.45
N SER A 279 7.70 9.01 -5.05
CA SER A 279 8.28 7.88 -4.31
C SER A 279 9.37 8.33 -3.33
N ILE A 280 10.20 9.29 -3.72
CA ILE A 280 11.23 9.91 -2.86
C ILE A 280 10.57 10.66 -1.70
N GLY A 281 9.54 11.49 -1.99
CA GLY A 281 8.77 12.18 -0.97
C GLY A 281 8.00 11.24 -0.04
N PHE A 282 7.50 10.12 -0.55
CA PHE A 282 6.83 9.10 0.24
C PHE A 282 7.79 8.42 1.24
N ALA A 283 8.99 8.12 0.81
CA ALA A 283 10.04 7.60 1.69
C ALA A 283 10.44 8.62 2.77
N GLU A 284 10.50 9.91 2.42
CA GLU A 284 10.77 10.95 3.41
C GLU A 284 9.65 11.08 4.44
N ALA A 285 8.39 10.90 4.03
CA ALA A 285 7.27 10.85 4.96
C ALA A 285 7.40 9.67 5.95
N ALA A 286 7.82 8.50 5.49
CA ALA A 286 8.08 7.35 6.35
C ALA A 286 9.20 7.65 7.37
N ARG A 287 10.33 8.25 6.92
CA ARG A 287 11.41 8.68 7.83
C ARG A 287 10.92 9.71 8.85
N TYR A 288 10.09 10.65 8.41
CA TYR A 288 9.53 11.67 9.29
C TYR A 288 8.68 11.03 10.40
N LEU A 289 7.79 10.09 10.04
CA LEU A 289 6.97 9.35 11.02
C LEU A 289 7.85 8.56 12.00
N GLU A 290 8.86 7.82 11.52
CA GLU A 290 9.81 7.09 12.39
C GLU A 290 10.54 8.02 13.36
N LYS A 291 10.87 9.24 12.94
CA LYS A 291 11.56 10.24 13.77
C LYS A 291 10.66 10.84 14.84
N VAL A 292 9.39 11.03 14.54
CA VAL A 292 8.39 11.58 15.49
C VAL A 292 8.02 10.53 16.54
N GLY A 293 7.90 9.27 16.16
CA GLY A 293 7.59 8.14 17.04
C GLY A 293 6.14 7.73 17.04
#